data_9c9bc1789a4708d2b21b08267e39a97e
#
_entry.id   9c9bc1789a4708d2b21b08267e39a97e
#
_cell.length_a   1.000
_cell.length_b   1.000
_cell.length_c   1.000
_cell.angle_alpha   90.00
_cell.angle_beta   90.00
_cell.angle_gamma   90.00
#
_symmetry.space_group_name_H-M   'P 1'
#
loop_
_entity.id
_entity.type
_entity.pdbx_description
1 polymer ?
#
loop_
_entity_poly.entity_id
_entity_poly.type
_entity_poly.pdbx_seq_one_letter_code
_entity_poly.pdbx_strand_id
1 'polypeptide(L)'
;VYYSIPLERSVQADAVVAMFDVVVHALHNAKALRINCAYKRVDDARNYIAGMFYEHSKNDDDVLVMLDNDHIHPKNIVAHLAEKCDAEHEIVGALMFRRSLPHDPCFYTLDDEGKSKDVALSFDGKSLVKCDIVGTGAIAIRRSAFRKLAEAGFDWPWFRFIYQPGLENKIQRSEDWNFGLECRKIGIPHWCDMSIMSPHIGTNLIGPNEWLAVVQEGLKDPEKFAQDFKEIGLHFQPKEEATA
;
A
#
# COMPACT_ATOMS: atom_id res chain seq x y z
N VAL A 1 18.51 -3.83 6.16
CA VAL A 1 17.16 -3.25 6.09
C VAL A 1 17.24 -1.74 6.22
N TYR A 2 16.51 -1.04 5.40
CA TYR A 2 16.32 0.42 5.47
C TYR A 2 14.85 0.70 5.74
N TYR A 3 14.53 1.78 6.44
CA TYR A 3 13.15 2.19 6.62
C TYR A 3 13.00 3.71 6.59
N SER A 4 11.79 4.19 6.27
CA SER A 4 11.44 5.59 6.32
C SER A 4 9.99 5.79 6.74
N ILE A 5 9.78 6.82 7.54
CA ILE A 5 8.47 7.40 7.85
C ILE A 5 8.57 8.86 7.46
N PRO A 6 8.02 9.29 6.30
CA PRO A 6 8.04 10.70 5.92
C PRO A 6 7.21 11.52 6.91
N LEU A 7 7.70 12.69 7.26
CA LEU A 7 7.04 13.57 8.22
C LEU A 7 6.36 14.72 7.48
N GLU A 8 5.10 14.91 7.73
CA GLU A 8 4.32 16.09 7.33
C GLU A 8 4.42 17.20 8.40
N ARG A 9 3.84 18.39 8.10
CA ARG A 9 3.85 19.52 9.04
C ARG A 9 2.97 19.26 10.27
N SER A 10 1.93 18.44 10.12
CA SER A 10 1.05 18.04 11.23
C SER A 10 0.85 16.54 11.18
N VAL A 11 1.02 15.89 12.32
CA VAL A 11 0.80 14.44 12.48
C VAL A 11 -0.12 14.27 13.69
N GLN A 12 -1.07 13.35 13.62
CA GLN A 12 -1.96 13.08 14.73
C GLN A 12 -1.19 12.46 15.91
N ALA A 13 -1.60 12.79 17.14
CA ALA A 13 -0.87 12.37 18.34
C ALA A 13 -0.72 10.84 18.46
N ASP A 14 -1.78 10.09 18.14
CA ASP A 14 -1.75 8.62 18.20
C ASP A 14 -0.76 8.03 17.18
N ALA A 15 -0.66 8.64 15.97
CA ALA A 15 0.34 8.26 14.99
C ALA A 15 1.76 8.54 15.49
N VAL A 16 1.99 9.67 16.18
CA VAL A 16 3.31 9.99 16.75
C VAL A 16 3.75 8.94 17.76
N VAL A 17 2.86 8.51 18.65
CA VAL A 17 3.16 7.47 19.64
C VAL A 17 3.48 6.14 18.93
N ALA A 18 2.63 5.71 18.01
CA ALA A 18 2.87 4.47 17.24
C ALA A 18 4.19 4.52 16.45
N MET A 19 4.48 5.65 15.80
CA MET A 19 5.75 5.84 15.09
C MET A 19 6.97 5.77 16.01
N PHE A 20 6.87 6.31 17.22
CA PHE A 20 7.96 6.22 18.20
C PHE A 20 8.26 4.76 18.55
N ASP A 21 7.24 3.95 18.83
CA ASP A 21 7.39 2.52 19.11
C ASP A 21 8.00 1.76 17.94
N VAL A 22 7.59 2.09 16.71
CA VAL A 22 8.17 1.53 15.46
C VAL A 22 9.66 1.87 15.35
N VAL A 23 10.03 3.13 15.56
CA VAL A 23 11.43 3.58 15.48
C VAL A 23 12.30 2.86 16.51
N VAL A 24 11.85 2.80 17.76
CA VAL A 24 12.58 2.10 18.84
C VAL A 24 12.74 0.62 18.50
N HIS A 25 11.68 -0.05 18.07
CA HIS A 25 11.73 -1.45 17.70
C HIS A 25 12.64 -1.69 16.47
N ALA A 26 12.55 -0.87 15.43
CA ALA A 26 13.36 -0.99 14.23
C ALA A 26 14.87 -0.86 14.52
N LEU A 27 15.25 0.07 15.38
CA LEU A 27 16.64 0.25 15.78
C LEU A 27 17.19 -0.92 16.60
N HIS A 28 16.41 -1.42 17.55
CA HIS A 28 16.88 -2.45 18.47
C HIS A 28 16.78 -3.88 17.94
N ASN A 29 15.69 -4.18 17.21
CA ASN A 29 15.38 -5.55 16.80
C ASN A 29 15.63 -5.83 15.32
N ALA A 30 15.38 -4.86 14.42
CA ALA A 30 15.61 -5.03 12.99
C ALA A 30 17.00 -4.54 12.53
N LYS A 31 17.75 -3.83 13.39
CA LYS A 31 19.03 -3.17 13.05
C LYS A 31 18.90 -2.34 11.76
N ALA A 32 17.76 -1.68 11.61
CA ALA A 32 17.39 -0.99 10.40
C ALA A 32 17.97 0.43 10.36
N LEU A 33 18.41 0.85 9.18
CA LEU A 33 18.90 2.21 8.92
C LEU A 33 17.74 3.11 8.50
N ARG A 34 17.61 4.27 9.15
CA ARG A 34 16.54 5.22 8.85
C ARG A 34 16.94 6.19 7.73
N ILE A 35 16.06 6.33 6.72
CA ILE A 35 16.13 7.38 5.73
C ILE A 35 15.17 8.50 6.17
N ASN A 36 15.70 9.69 6.39
CA ASN A 36 14.90 10.84 6.81
C ASN A 36 14.29 11.54 5.58
N CYS A 37 12.99 11.77 5.61
CA CYS A 37 12.28 12.56 4.63
C CYS A 37 11.23 13.41 5.31
N ALA A 38 11.10 14.68 4.91
CA ALA A 38 10.12 15.60 5.48
C ALA A 38 9.62 16.60 4.43
N TYR A 39 8.38 17.05 4.61
CA TYR A 39 7.77 18.18 3.90
C TYR A 39 7.76 18.08 2.37
N LYS A 40 7.51 16.88 1.82
CA LYS A 40 7.41 16.63 0.40
C LYS A 40 5.99 16.17 0.02
N ARG A 41 5.62 16.38 -1.25
CA ARG A 41 4.47 15.69 -1.83
C ARG A 41 4.72 14.17 -1.79
N VAL A 42 3.67 13.36 -1.73
CA VAL A 42 3.78 11.91 -1.48
C VAL A 42 4.67 11.19 -2.50
N ASP A 43 4.53 11.48 -3.79
CA ASP A 43 5.38 10.91 -4.85
C ASP A 43 6.83 11.38 -4.77
N ASP A 44 7.06 12.67 -4.49
CA ASP A 44 8.41 13.22 -4.28
C ASP A 44 9.07 12.61 -3.04
N ALA A 45 8.30 12.38 -1.97
CA ALA A 45 8.81 11.74 -0.77
C ALA A 45 9.21 10.28 -1.04
N ARG A 46 8.34 9.50 -1.70
CA ARG A 46 8.61 8.10 -2.04
C ARG A 46 9.81 7.98 -2.99
N ASN A 47 9.88 8.84 -4.01
CA ASN A 47 11.02 8.85 -4.94
C ASN A 47 12.33 9.25 -4.26
N TYR A 48 12.31 10.23 -3.37
CA TYR A 48 13.48 10.61 -2.58
C TYR A 48 13.96 9.43 -1.73
N ILE A 49 13.04 8.79 -0.99
CA ILE A 49 13.35 7.66 -0.12
C ILE A 49 13.90 6.47 -0.94
N ALA A 50 13.21 6.11 -2.03
CA ALA A 50 13.62 5.01 -2.90
C ALA A 50 14.96 5.30 -3.58
N GLY A 51 15.20 6.53 -4.04
CA GLY A 51 16.48 6.95 -4.62
C GLY A 51 17.63 6.84 -3.63
N MET A 52 17.46 7.39 -2.41
CA MET A 52 18.45 7.28 -1.34
C MET A 52 18.74 5.82 -0.96
N PHE A 53 17.69 5.00 -0.88
CA PHE A 53 17.85 3.56 -0.65
C PHE A 53 18.66 2.90 -1.77
N TYR A 54 18.27 3.10 -3.03
CA TYR A 54 18.92 2.47 -4.19
C TYR A 54 20.38 2.87 -4.34
N GLU A 55 20.72 4.12 -4.03
CA GLU A 55 22.08 4.63 -4.06
C GLU A 55 22.98 4.04 -2.97
N HIS A 56 22.46 3.92 -1.73
CA HIS A 56 23.23 3.52 -0.56
C HIS A 56 23.23 2.00 -0.33
N SER A 57 22.18 1.28 -0.72
CA SER A 57 22.13 -0.17 -0.68
C SER A 57 23.02 -0.76 -1.77
N LYS A 58 23.63 -1.93 -1.50
CA LYS A 58 24.57 -2.56 -2.45
C LYS A 58 24.16 -3.97 -2.84
N ASN A 59 23.33 -4.62 -2.01
CA ASN A 59 22.92 -5.99 -2.23
C ASN A 59 21.48 -6.04 -2.73
N ASP A 60 21.18 -6.91 -3.67
CA ASP A 60 19.81 -7.14 -4.16
C ASP A 60 18.86 -7.61 -3.06
N ASP A 61 19.42 -8.19 -1.99
CA ASP A 61 18.69 -8.62 -0.79
C ASP A 61 18.35 -7.49 0.20
N ASP A 62 18.91 -6.29 -0.01
CA ASP A 62 18.55 -5.14 0.81
C ASP A 62 17.09 -4.79 0.63
N VAL A 63 16.41 -4.49 1.73
CA VAL A 63 14.96 -4.20 1.78
C VAL A 63 14.74 -2.77 2.25
N LEU A 64 13.90 -2.05 1.54
CA LEU A 64 13.34 -0.76 1.93
C LEU A 64 11.94 -0.96 2.48
N VAL A 65 11.67 -0.48 3.70
CA VAL A 65 10.32 -0.40 4.27
C VAL A 65 9.88 1.06 4.31
N MET A 66 8.81 1.39 3.60
CA MET A 66 8.17 2.72 3.64
C MET A 66 6.87 2.63 4.44
N LEU A 67 6.67 3.61 5.32
CA LEU A 67 5.52 3.70 6.20
C LEU A 67 4.94 5.12 6.12
N ASP A 68 3.65 5.26 5.83
CA ASP A 68 2.98 6.56 5.86
C ASP A 68 2.69 7.00 7.31
N ASN A 69 2.59 8.30 7.54
CA ASN A 69 2.46 8.88 8.87
C ASN A 69 1.00 9.12 9.32
N ASP A 70 0.05 8.65 8.55
CA ASP A 70 -1.39 8.69 8.83
C ASP A 70 -2.00 7.31 9.14
N HIS A 71 -1.13 6.38 9.61
CA HIS A 71 -1.49 5.03 10.03
C HIS A 71 -1.02 4.74 11.45
N ILE A 72 -1.71 3.81 12.12
CA ILE A 72 -1.24 3.20 13.38
C ILE A 72 -0.49 1.92 13.04
N HIS A 73 0.81 2.02 12.93
CA HIS A 73 1.65 0.87 12.62
C HIS A 73 1.94 0.03 13.86
N PRO A 74 1.85 -1.32 13.78
CA PRO A 74 2.39 -2.20 14.82
C PRO A 74 3.89 -1.95 15.02
N LYS A 75 4.36 -1.97 16.26
CA LYS A 75 5.77 -1.67 16.58
C LYS A 75 6.79 -2.52 15.82
N ASN A 76 6.46 -3.77 15.48
CA ASN A 76 7.32 -4.70 14.76
C ASN A 76 7.20 -4.64 13.24
N ILE A 77 6.41 -3.70 12.67
CA ILE A 77 6.08 -3.64 11.24
C ILE A 77 7.31 -3.69 10.34
N VAL A 78 8.39 -2.98 10.67
CA VAL A 78 9.63 -2.93 9.87
C VAL A 78 10.30 -4.29 9.81
N ALA A 79 10.49 -4.95 10.97
CA ALA A 79 11.10 -6.27 11.01
C ALA A 79 10.23 -7.32 10.32
N HIS A 80 8.92 -7.27 10.57
CA HIS A 80 7.96 -8.21 10.02
C HIS A 80 7.89 -8.15 8.49
N LEU A 81 7.69 -6.97 7.92
CA LEU A 81 7.64 -6.81 6.47
C LEU A 81 8.99 -7.13 5.81
N ALA A 82 10.10 -6.76 6.43
CA ALA A 82 11.43 -7.08 5.91
C ALA A 82 11.69 -8.59 5.90
N GLU A 83 11.21 -9.34 6.89
CA GLU A 83 11.30 -10.80 6.95
C GLU A 83 10.49 -11.48 5.84
N LYS A 84 9.30 -10.94 5.53
CA LYS A 84 8.43 -11.47 4.47
C LYS A 84 8.88 -11.09 3.06
N CYS A 85 9.70 -10.05 2.94
CA CYS A 85 10.19 -9.53 1.67
C CYS A 85 11.48 -10.26 1.26
N ASP A 86 11.34 -11.39 0.59
CA ASP A 86 12.40 -12.29 0.15
C ASP A 86 12.56 -12.35 -1.39
N ALA A 87 13.28 -13.34 -1.91
CA ALA A 87 13.52 -13.48 -3.34
C ALA A 87 12.27 -13.88 -4.14
N GLU A 88 11.28 -14.51 -3.51
CA GLU A 88 10.01 -14.91 -4.11
C GLU A 88 8.94 -13.81 -3.92
N HIS A 89 9.09 -13.00 -2.88
CA HIS A 89 8.15 -11.96 -2.47
C HIS A 89 8.87 -10.60 -2.45
N GLU A 90 9.27 -10.09 -3.61
CA GLU A 90 10.11 -8.87 -3.69
C GLU A 90 9.37 -7.59 -3.27
N ILE A 91 8.04 -7.61 -3.24
CA ILE A 91 7.18 -6.48 -2.82
C ILE A 91 6.09 -7.01 -1.92
N VAL A 92 6.10 -6.59 -0.66
CA VAL A 92 5.14 -7.02 0.36
C VAL A 92 4.57 -5.81 1.09
N GLY A 93 3.24 -5.68 1.09
CA GLY A 93 2.53 -4.65 1.87
C GLY A 93 1.76 -5.24 3.03
N ALA A 94 1.57 -4.47 4.09
CA ALA A 94 0.65 -4.81 5.17
C ALA A 94 -0.81 -4.63 4.71
N LEU A 95 -1.74 -5.31 5.37
CA LEU A 95 -3.16 -5.07 5.19
C LEU A 95 -3.54 -3.67 5.67
N MET A 96 -4.10 -2.88 4.77
CA MET A 96 -4.60 -1.54 5.02
C MET A 96 -5.97 -1.36 4.38
N PHE A 97 -6.72 -0.36 4.84
CA PHE A 97 -8.05 -0.04 4.32
C PHE A 97 -8.11 1.43 3.90
N ARG A 98 -8.86 1.72 2.83
CA ARG A 98 -9.07 3.09 2.36
C ARG A 98 -9.74 3.93 3.43
N ARG A 99 -9.27 5.18 3.59
CA ARG A 99 -9.90 6.15 4.50
C ARG A 99 -11.29 6.58 4.05
N SER A 100 -11.51 6.64 2.74
CA SER A 100 -12.82 6.95 2.16
C SER A 100 -13.70 5.70 2.06
N LEU A 101 -15.01 5.87 2.18
CA LEU A 101 -15.98 4.82 1.90
C LEU A 101 -15.74 4.23 0.49
N PRO A 102 -15.96 2.93 0.29
CA PRO A 102 -16.48 1.93 1.22
C PRO A 102 -15.45 1.30 2.16
N HIS A 103 -14.29 1.91 2.36
CA HIS A 103 -13.18 1.40 3.18
C HIS A 103 -12.57 0.10 2.63
N ASP A 104 -12.53 -0.05 1.31
CA ASP A 104 -11.96 -1.25 0.69
C ASP A 104 -10.53 -1.50 1.13
N PRO A 105 -10.11 -2.79 1.18
CA PRO A 105 -8.70 -3.12 1.38
C PRO A 105 -7.83 -2.54 0.26
N CYS A 106 -6.65 -2.05 0.63
CA CYS A 106 -5.70 -1.40 -0.30
C CYS A 106 -4.81 -2.41 -1.03
N PHE A 107 -5.37 -3.47 -1.60
CA PHE A 107 -4.67 -4.33 -2.53
C PHE A 107 -5.62 -4.79 -3.63
N TYR A 108 -5.09 -4.99 -4.85
CA TYR A 108 -5.93 -5.17 -6.02
C TYR A 108 -5.35 -6.25 -6.93
N THR A 109 -6.23 -7.14 -7.40
CA THR A 109 -5.98 -8.00 -8.56
C THR A 109 -6.62 -7.35 -9.78
N LEU A 110 -5.94 -7.35 -10.90
CA LEU A 110 -6.39 -6.70 -12.12
C LEU A 110 -6.76 -7.73 -13.19
N ASP A 111 -7.71 -7.38 -14.03
CA ASP A 111 -7.98 -8.10 -15.27
C ASP A 111 -6.95 -7.78 -16.37
N ASP A 112 -7.16 -8.31 -17.58
CA ASP A 112 -6.27 -8.08 -18.70
C ASP A 112 -6.34 -6.63 -19.23
N GLU A 113 -7.44 -5.93 -18.93
CA GLU A 113 -7.62 -4.51 -19.25
C GLU A 113 -7.03 -3.56 -18.18
N GLY A 114 -6.51 -4.12 -17.07
CA GLY A 114 -5.95 -3.36 -15.95
C GLY A 114 -7.00 -2.74 -15.01
N LYS A 115 -8.24 -3.25 -15.03
CA LYS A 115 -9.29 -2.88 -14.07
C LYS A 115 -9.22 -3.79 -12.85
N SER A 116 -9.57 -3.27 -11.68
CA SER A 116 -9.59 -4.09 -10.46
C SER A 116 -10.67 -5.18 -10.54
N LYS A 117 -10.30 -6.38 -10.12
CA LYS A 117 -11.22 -7.49 -9.87
C LYS A 117 -11.52 -7.56 -8.38
N ASP A 118 -12.71 -8.06 -8.05
CA ASP A 118 -13.04 -8.38 -6.67
C ASP A 118 -12.10 -9.46 -6.15
N VAL A 119 -11.50 -9.22 -5.00
CA VAL A 119 -10.67 -10.18 -4.29
C VAL A 119 -11.51 -10.82 -3.18
N ALA A 120 -11.64 -12.14 -3.21
CA ALA A 120 -12.22 -12.86 -2.09
C ALA A 120 -11.24 -12.79 -0.91
N LEU A 121 -11.65 -12.08 0.15
CA LEU A 121 -10.84 -11.95 1.35
C LEU A 121 -11.05 -13.15 2.26
N SER A 122 -9.96 -13.83 2.59
CA SER A 122 -9.92 -14.77 3.70
C SER A 122 -9.10 -14.15 4.82
N PHE A 123 -9.76 -13.73 5.89
CA PHE A 123 -9.10 -13.17 7.07
C PHE A 123 -8.67 -14.28 8.03
N ASP A 124 -7.88 -15.23 7.56
CA ASP A 124 -7.26 -16.23 8.44
C ASP A 124 -6.05 -15.68 9.23
N GLY A 125 -5.61 -14.48 8.89
CA GLY A 125 -4.52 -13.76 9.53
C GLY A 125 -3.14 -14.39 9.35
N LYS A 126 -2.97 -15.31 8.38
CA LYS A 126 -1.73 -16.11 8.28
C LYS A 126 -1.09 -16.13 6.89
N SER A 127 -1.76 -15.65 5.85
CA SER A 127 -1.34 -15.87 4.47
C SER A 127 -0.87 -14.61 3.78
N LEU A 128 0.18 -14.72 2.97
CA LEU A 128 0.51 -13.78 1.92
C LEU A 128 -0.47 -13.98 0.75
N VAL A 129 -1.15 -12.92 0.35
CA VAL A 129 -2.06 -12.92 -0.79
C VAL A 129 -1.39 -12.25 -1.97
N LYS A 130 -1.24 -12.99 -3.08
CA LYS A 130 -0.70 -12.45 -4.32
C LYS A 130 -1.68 -11.45 -4.93
N CYS A 131 -1.18 -10.30 -5.36
CA CYS A 131 -1.95 -9.26 -6.02
C CYS A 131 -1.10 -8.54 -7.09
N ASP A 132 -1.73 -7.66 -7.85
CA ASP A 132 -1.02 -6.84 -8.85
C ASP A 132 -0.59 -5.49 -8.27
N ILE A 133 -1.34 -4.99 -7.29
CA ILE A 133 -1.08 -3.71 -6.64
C ILE A 133 -1.35 -3.86 -5.14
N VAL A 134 -0.46 -3.34 -4.30
CA VAL A 134 -0.67 -3.15 -2.86
C VAL A 134 -0.43 -1.69 -2.50
N GLY A 135 -1.25 -1.15 -1.60
CA GLY A 135 -1.09 0.22 -1.12
C GLY A 135 0.28 0.44 -0.47
N THR A 136 0.82 1.62 -0.65
CA THR A 136 2.20 1.95 -0.23
C THR A 136 2.30 2.56 1.16
N GLY A 137 1.19 2.66 1.90
CA GLY A 137 1.17 3.18 3.27
C GLY A 137 1.95 2.35 4.29
N ALA A 138 2.17 1.05 4.01
CA ALA A 138 3.09 0.19 4.74
C ALA A 138 3.58 -0.91 3.79
N ILE A 139 4.74 -0.71 3.16
CA ILE A 139 5.26 -1.56 2.09
C ILE A 139 6.75 -1.84 2.26
N ALA A 140 7.16 -3.07 2.00
CA ALA A 140 8.56 -3.49 1.87
C ALA A 140 8.87 -3.80 0.41
N ILE A 141 10.02 -3.32 -0.08
CA ILE A 141 10.47 -3.49 -1.46
C ILE A 141 11.94 -3.88 -1.45
N ARG A 142 12.29 -4.98 -2.11
CA ARG A 142 13.69 -5.38 -2.30
C ARG A 142 14.39 -4.48 -3.31
N ARG A 143 15.68 -4.31 -3.14
CA ARG A 143 16.52 -3.61 -4.10
C ARG A 143 16.46 -4.23 -5.50
N SER A 144 16.39 -5.55 -5.57
CA SER A 144 16.26 -6.29 -6.83
C SER A 144 15.04 -5.88 -7.66
N ALA A 145 13.91 -5.54 -7.03
CA ALA A 145 12.72 -5.05 -7.75
C ALA A 145 13.01 -3.72 -8.46
N PHE A 146 13.62 -2.75 -7.79
CA PHE A 146 14.02 -1.48 -8.41
C PHE A 146 15.03 -1.68 -9.54
N ARG A 147 16.01 -2.57 -9.36
CA ARG A 147 16.98 -2.90 -10.41
C ARG A 147 16.30 -3.50 -11.65
N LYS A 148 15.40 -4.48 -11.47
CA LYS A 148 14.63 -5.09 -12.56
C LYS A 148 13.78 -4.07 -13.31
N LEU A 149 13.14 -3.13 -12.60
CA LEU A 149 12.38 -2.03 -13.20
C LEU A 149 13.29 -1.15 -14.06
N ALA A 150 14.46 -0.76 -13.55
CA ALA A 150 15.43 0.04 -14.28
C ALA A 150 15.95 -0.69 -15.53
N GLU A 151 16.30 -1.96 -15.42
CA GLU A 151 16.72 -2.82 -16.55
C GLU A 151 15.64 -2.95 -17.63
N ALA A 152 14.37 -2.87 -17.24
CA ALA A 152 13.22 -2.85 -18.15
C ALA A 152 12.90 -1.47 -18.73
N GLY A 153 13.68 -0.43 -18.40
CA GLY A 153 13.51 0.93 -18.90
C GLY A 153 12.55 1.80 -18.06
N PHE A 154 12.15 1.33 -16.88
CA PHE A 154 11.40 2.13 -15.92
C PHE A 154 12.32 2.61 -14.79
N ASP A 155 13.11 3.63 -15.11
CA ASP A 155 14.06 4.25 -14.20
C ASP A 155 13.41 5.20 -13.21
N TRP A 156 14.22 5.62 -12.21
CA TRP A 156 13.86 6.71 -11.31
C TRP A 156 13.39 7.96 -12.08
N PRO A 157 12.32 8.63 -11.62
CA PRO A 157 11.50 8.40 -10.43
C PRO A 157 10.51 7.25 -10.64
N TRP A 158 10.43 6.30 -9.68
CA TRP A 158 9.56 5.12 -9.80
C TRP A 158 8.10 5.40 -9.43
N PHE A 159 7.85 6.31 -8.50
CA PHE A 159 6.51 6.69 -8.05
C PHE A 159 6.06 7.94 -8.79
N ARG A 160 5.14 7.79 -9.76
CA ARG A 160 4.71 8.89 -10.64
C ARG A 160 3.19 8.96 -10.69
N PHE A 161 2.63 10.14 -10.42
CA PHE A 161 1.25 10.42 -10.81
C PHE A 161 1.13 10.50 -12.34
N ILE A 162 0.10 9.86 -12.87
CA ILE A 162 -0.26 10.00 -14.29
C ILE A 162 -1.47 10.92 -14.37
N TYR A 163 -1.36 11.98 -15.12
CA TYR A 163 -2.42 12.97 -15.31
C TYR A 163 -3.18 12.73 -16.61
N GLN A 164 -4.45 13.14 -16.64
CA GLN A 164 -5.25 13.03 -17.86
C GLN A 164 -4.69 13.98 -18.93
N PRO A 165 -4.55 13.53 -20.18
CA PRO A 165 -4.08 14.39 -21.27
C PRO A 165 -4.91 15.68 -21.37
N GLY A 166 -4.24 16.84 -21.36
CA GLY A 166 -4.87 18.16 -21.40
C GLY A 166 -5.52 18.65 -20.09
N LEU A 167 -5.43 17.88 -19.01
CA LEU A 167 -5.97 18.23 -17.69
C LEU A 167 -4.91 17.99 -16.61
N GLU A 168 -3.94 18.88 -16.51
CA GLU A 168 -2.78 18.73 -15.60
C GLU A 168 -3.14 18.62 -14.12
N ASN A 169 -4.35 19.01 -13.73
CA ASN A 169 -4.83 18.94 -12.35
C ASN A 169 -5.67 17.69 -12.07
N LYS A 170 -5.93 16.84 -13.07
CA LYS A 170 -6.76 15.65 -12.92
C LYS A 170 -5.90 14.39 -12.98
N ILE A 171 -5.70 13.78 -11.82
CA ILE A 171 -4.97 12.52 -11.69
C ILE A 171 -5.78 11.41 -12.37
N GLN A 172 -5.15 10.72 -13.31
CA GLN A 172 -5.70 9.52 -13.94
C GLN A 172 -5.29 8.25 -13.15
N ARG A 173 -4.06 8.24 -12.64
CA ARG A 173 -3.53 7.14 -11.81
C ARG A 173 -2.68 7.71 -10.69
N SER A 174 -2.83 7.17 -9.49
CA SER A 174 -1.94 7.48 -8.37
C SER A 174 -0.56 6.86 -8.59
N GLU A 175 0.39 7.32 -7.83
CA GLU A 175 1.80 6.92 -7.93
C GLU A 175 2.02 5.45 -7.51
N ASP A 176 1.27 4.96 -6.53
CA ASP A 176 1.27 3.55 -6.09
C ASP A 176 0.65 2.63 -7.15
N TRP A 177 -0.47 3.05 -7.74
CA TRP A 177 -1.11 2.31 -8.83
C TRP A 177 -0.20 2.21 -10.05
N ASN A 178 0.44 3.32 -10.43
CA ASN A 178 1.35 3.35 -11.56
C ASN A 178 2.58 2.45 -11.30
N PHE A 179 3.17 2.50 -10.10
CA PHE A 179 4.27 1.64 -9.70
C PHE A 179 3.90 0.15 -9.82
N GLY A 180 2.73 -0.24 -9.30
CA GLY A 180 2.24 -1.62 -9.40
C GLY A 180 2.03 -2.08 -10.85
N LEU A 181 1.49 -1.23 -11.72
CA LEU A 181 1.34 -1.55 -13.14
C LEU A 181 2.69 -1.75 -13.85
N GLU A 182 3.72 -0.96 -13.52
CA GLU A 182 5.05 -1.15 -14.11
C GLU A 182 5.69 -2.45 -13.60
N CYS A 183 5.53 -2.79 -12.32
CA CYS A 183 5.96 -4.08 -11.77
C CYS A 183 5.26 -5.25 -12.47
N ARG A 184 3.93 -5.16 -12.66
CA ARG A 184 3.15 -6.19 -13.36
C ARG A 184 3.64 -6.44 -14.79
N LYS A 185 3.97 -5.39 -15.56
CA LYS A 185 4.47 -5.51 -16.94
C LYS A 185 5.72 -6.39 -17.06
N ILE A 186 6.55 -6.40 -16.02
CA ILE A 186 7.81 -7.18 -15.99
C ILE A 186 7.70 -8.44 -15.13
N GLY A 187 6.48 -8.79 -14.71
CA GLY A 187 6.20 -10.02 -13.98
C GLY A 187 6.60 -10.02 -12.50
N ILE A 188 6.78 -8.85 -11.88
CA ILE A 188 7.00 -8.74 -10.42
C ILE A 188 5.64 -8.62 -9.74
N PRO A 189 5.15 -9.65 -9.02
CA PRO A 189 3.91 -9.57 -8.28
C PRO A 189 4.09 -8.77 -7.00
N HIS A 190 3.01 -8.15 -6.55
CA HIS A 190 2.88 -7.66 -5.20
C HIS A 190 2.23 -8.73 -4.30
N TRP A 191 2.47 -8.62 -3.02
CA TRP A 191 1.89 -9.49 -2.00
C TRP A 191 1.31 -8.65 -0.87
N CYS A 192 0.11 -8.97 -0.42
CA CYS A 192 -0.48 -8.40 0.78
C CYS A 192 -0.32 -9.39 1.94
N ASP A 193 0.33 -8.99 3.01
CA ASP A 193 0.42 -9.80 4.22
C ASP A 193 -0.80 -9.56 5.12
N MET A 194 -1.70 -10.55 5.13
CA MET A 194 -2.93 -10.52 5.93
C MET A 194 -2.68 -10.72 7.42
N SER A 195 -1.47 -11.10 7.83
CA SER A 195 -1.11 -11.34 9.24
C SER A 195 -0.71 -10.08 9.99
N ILE A 196 -0.46 -8.98 9.28
CA ILE A 196 -0.12 -7.68 9.87
C ILE A 196 -0.95 -6.57 9.26
N MET A 197 -1.50 -5.71 10.08
CA MET A 197 -2.39 -4.65 9.67
C MET A 197 -1.89 -3.28 10.15
N SER A 198 -2.06 -2.28 9.29
CA SER A 198 -1.81 -0.87 9.61
C SER A 198 -3.11 -0.07 9.42
N PRO A 199 -3.92 0.10 10.47
CA PRO A 199 -5.16 0.87 10.39
C PRO A 199 -4.90 2.32 9.98
N HIS A 200 -5.72 2.83 9.07
CA HIS A 200 -5.68 4.22 8.62
C HIS A 200 -6.35 5.14 9.64
N ILE A 201 -5.77 6.29 9.89
CA ILE A 201 -6.33 7.30 10.77
C ILE A 201 -7.27 8.19 9.96
N GLY A 202 -8.57 8.11 10.28
CA GLY A 202 -9.63 8.99 9.76
C GLY A 202 -10.30 9.76 10.90
N THR A 203 -11.60 9.94 10.82
CA THR A 203 -12.42 10.36 11.98
C THR A 203 -12.42 9.29 13.07
N ASN A 204 -12.25 8.01 12.66
CA ASN A 204 -12.02 6.85 13.50
C ASN A 204 -10.83 6.06 12.91
N LEU A 205 -10.33 5.06 13.63
CA LEU A 205 -9.40 4.10 13.04
C LEU A 205 -10.16 3.22 12.04
N ILE A 206 -9.67 3.17 10.82
CA ILE A 206 -10.27 2.39 9.75
C ILE A 206 -9.56 1.05 9.60
N GLY A 207 -10.29 -0.01 9.86
CA GLY A 207 -9.83 -1.39 9.80
C GLY A 207 -10.93 -2.34 9.29
N PRO A 208 -10.77 -3.66 9.51
CA PRO A 208 -11.74 -4.65 9.03
C PRO A 208 -13.16 -4.43 9.54
N ASN A 209 -13.33 -3.94 10.77
CA ASN A 209 -14.64 -3.74 11.36
C ASN A 209 -15.45 -2.66 10.65
N GLU A 210 -14.79 -1.54 10.29
CA GLU A 210 -15.40 -0.45 9.57
C GLU A 210 -15.80 -0.90 8.16
N TRP A 211 -14.94 -1.65 7.48
CA TRP A 211 -15.26 -2.25 6.19
C TRP A 211 -16.42 -3.26 6.28
N LEU A 212 -16.36 -4.20 7.26
CA LEU A 212 -17.43 -5.18 7.46
C LEU A 212 -18.79 -4.51 7.77
N ALA A 213 -18.80 -3.41 8.54
CA ALA A 213 -20.01 -2.66 8.82
C ALA A 213 -20.63 -2.10 7.53
N VAL A 214 -19.81 -1.56 6.62
CA VAL A 214 -20.26 -1.08 5.31
C VAL A 214 -20.81 -2.21 4.45
N VAL A 215 -20.12 -3.35 4.38
CA VAL A 215 -20.57 -4.54 3.63
C VAL A 215 -21.90 -5.07 4.21
N GLN A 216 -22.02 -5.18 5.52
CA GLN A 216 -23.26 -5.63 6.18
C GLN A 216 -24.44 -4.69 5.93
N GLU A 217 -24.21 -3.38 5.91
CA GLU A 217 -25.27 -2.41 5.58
C GLU A 217 -25.67 -2.55 4.11
N GLY A 218 -24.72 -2.73 3.20
CA GLY A 218 -25.00 -2.98 1.79
C GLY A 218 -25.80 -4.24 1.51
N LEU A 219 -25.57 -5.30 2.31
CA LEU A 219 -26.35 -6.55 2.18
C LEU A 219 -27.81 -6.42 2.61
N LYS A 220 -28.18 -5.42 3.42
CA LYS A 220 -29.57 -5.17 3.83
C LYS A 220 -30.39 -4.57 2.71
N ASP A 221 -29.81 -3.72 1.88
CA ASP A 221 -30.45 -3.08 0.72
C ASP A 221 -29.41 -2.88 -0.39
N PRO A 222 -29.15 -3.92 -1.20
CA PRO A 222 -28.12 -3.88 -2.24
C PRO A 222 -28.36 -2.83 -3.33
N GLU A 223 -29.63 -2.55 -3.66
CA GLU A 223 -29.97 -1.58 -4.70
C GLU A 223 -29.68 -0.15 -4.23
N LYS A 224 -30.12 0.19 -3.03
CA LYS A 224 -29.83 1.48 -2.41
C LYS A 224 -28.33 1.66 -2.20
N PHE A 225 -27.66 0.64 -1.72
CA PHE A 225 -26.20 0.66 -1.52
C PHE A 225 -25.46 0.95 -2.81
N ALA A 226 -25.82 0.26 -3.92
CA ALA A 226 -25.24 0.50 -5.23
C ALA A 226 -25.51 1.91 -5.74
N GLN A 227 -26.70 2.47 -5.47
CA GLN A 227 -27.04 3.83 -5.85
C GLN A 227 -26.26 4.88 -5.04
N ASP A 228 -26.15 4.72 -3.71
CA ASP A 228 -25.40 5.61 -2.83
C ASP A 228 -23.90 5.66 -3.25
N PHE A 229 -23.34 4.50 -3.60
CA PHE A 229 -21.94 4.42 -4.08
C PHE A 229 -21.76 5.04 -5.46
N LYS A 230 -22.73 4.92 -6.35
CA LYS A 230 -22.69 5.54 -7.68
C LYS A 230 -22.72 7.08 -7.58
N GLU A 231 -23.47 7.63 -6.65
CA GLU A 231 -23.52 9.08 -6.41
C GLU A 231 -22.18 9.66 -5.95
N ILE A 232 -21.36 8.88 -5.23
CA ILE A 232 -20.00 9.27 -4.82
C ILE A 232 -18.91 8.82 -5.82
N GLY A 233 -19.31 8.38 -7.03
CA GLY A 233 -18.39 8.03 -8.11
C GLY A 233 -17.76 6.64 -8.00
N LEU A 234 -18.31 5.76 -7.17
CA LEU A 234 -17.87 4.38 -7.04
C LEU A 234 -18.88 3.45 -7.72
N HIS A 235 -18.37 2.40 -8.38
CA HIS A 235 -19.20 1.38 -9.01
C HIS A 235 -19.16 0.11 -8.18
N PHE A 236 -20.26 -0.20 -7.52
CA PHE A 236 -20.47 -1.47 -6.85
C PHE A 236 -21.26 -2.40 -7.79
N GLN A 237 -20.72 -3.55 -8.11
CA GLN A 237 -21.47 -4.61 -8.80
C GLN A 237 -21.76 -5.72 -7.78
N PRO A 238 -23.02 -5.93 -7.38
CA PRO A 238 -23.36 -7.10 -6.59
C PRO A 238 -23.03 -8.36 -7.42
N LYS A 239 -22.40 -9.35 -6.79
CA LYS A 239 -22.21 -10.65 -7.44
C LYS A 239 -23.59 -11.21 -7.83
N GLU A 240 -23.78 -11.53 -9.11
CA GLU A 240 -24.87 -12.42 -9.49
C GLU A 240 -24.69 -13.74 -8.72
N GLU A 241 -25.73 -14.14 -7.99
CA GLU A 241 -25.74 -15.43 -7.30
C GLU A 241 -25.42 -16.49 -8.35
N ALA A 242 -24.33 -17.22 -8.13
CA ALA A 242 -24.05 -18.42 -8.90
C ALA A 242 -25.20 -19.39 -8.65
N THR A 243 -26.15 -19.40 -9.57
CA THR A 243 -27.22 -20.40 -9.60
C THR A 243 -26.56 -21.77 -9.68
N ALA A 244 -26.75 -22.56 -8.64
CA ALA A 244 -26.30 -23.93 -8.47
C ALA A 244 -26.85 -24.86 -9.57
#